data_911bfd86a9c960c6d1c7c727072b2a18
#
_entry.id   911bfd86a9c960c6d1c7c727072b2a18
#
_cell.length_a   1.000
_cell.length_b   1.000
_cell.length_c   1.000
_cell.angle_alpha   90.00
_cell.angle_beta   90.00
_cell.angle_gamma   90.00
#
_symmetry.space_group_name_H-M   'P 1'
#
loop_
_entity.id
_entity.type
_entity.pdbx_description
1 polymer ?
#
loop_
_entity_poly.entity_id
_entity_poly.type
_entity_poly.pdbx_seq_one_letter_code
_entity_poly.pdbx_strand_id
1 'polypeptide(L)'
;IGRRTYPNLFDAHPPFQIDGNFGGTAGIAEMLLQSHDGYINICPCLPDDWSKGRFKGLVARGNFVIDAEWKDSTPHTVSVLSRVGGKAVIHSGNISLARVTLDGKPVETESDGIDFISFDTEAGKTYLLEGIPAKHRITRPTDLRIDRDTLTMTWNGADEDVTYTVYRACDQSKTYEKIAEGLTERSYTDTGIDFADHDIVIYKITAVSADGTTESMGVHDVINHATQKQIDRWQL
;
A
#
# COMPACT_ATOMS: atom_id res chain seq x y z
N ILE A 1 -4.33 -4.06 17.70
CA ILE A 1 -4.57 -3.72 19.12
C ILE A 1 -5.27 -4.91 19.82
N GLY A 2 -6.30 -5.48 19.38
CA GLY A 2 -6.88 -6.78 19.70
C GLY A 2 -6.74 -7.31 21.14
N ARG A 3 -6.27 -8.56 21.31
CA ARG A 3 -6.30 -9.32 22.57
C ARG A 3 -5.34 -8.82 23.69
N ARG A 4 -4.50 -7.82 23.40
CA ARG A 4 -3.52 -7.28 24.37
C ARG A 4 -3.83 -5.87 24.82
N THR A 5 -5.10 -5.46 24.70
CA THR A 5 -5.57 -4.16 25.17
C THR A 5 -6.84 -4.35 25.98
N TYR A 6 -6.87 -3.77 27.17
CA TYR A 6 -8.05 -3.77 28.02
C TYR A 6 -9.15 -2.83 27.48
N PRO A 7 -10.43 -2.97 27.92
CA PRO A 7 -11.51 -2.07 27.49
C PRO A 7 -11.27 -0.57 27.76
N ASN A 8 -10.43 -0.25 28.74
CA ASN A 8 -9.99 1.10 29.05
C ASN A 8 -8.81 1.58 28.19
N LEU A 9 -8.46 0.83 27.16
CA LEU A 9 -7.36 1.06 26.21
C LEU A 9 -5.94 0.92 26.78
N PHE A 10 -5.79 0.45 28.03
CA PHE A 10 -4.48 0.17 28.59
C PHE A 10 -3.90 -1.11 27.98
N ASP A 11 -2.57 -1.10 27.80
CA ASP A 11 -1.83 -2.30 27.42
C ASP A 11 -2.00 -3.40 28.45
N ALA A 12 -2.25 -4.63 27.99
CA ALA A 12 -2.50 -5.80 28.82
C ALA A 12 -1.20 -6.57 29.15
N HIS A 13 -0.05 -5.92 29.12
CA HIS A 13 1.23 -6.52 29.51
C HIS A 13 1.40 -6.49 31.04
N PRO A 14 1.65 -7.61 31.72
CA PRO A 14 1.97 -7.64 33.15
C PRO A 14 3.51 -7.56 33.38
N PRO A 15 4.03 -6.60 34.21
CA PRO A 15 3.31 -5.45 34.73
C PRO A 15 2.96 -4.46 33.62
N PHE A 16 1.94 -3.61 33.85
CA PHE A 16 1.53 -2.58 32.90
C PHE A 16 2.72 -1.71 32.45
N GLN A 17 2.84 -1.49 31.17
CA GLN A 17 3.88 -0.69 30.51
C GLN A 17 3.23 0.37 29.64
N ILE A 18 3.34 1.63 30.04
CA ILE A 18 2.75 2.76 29.30
C ILE A 18 3.37 2.96 27.91
N ASP A 19 4.59 2.49 27.71
CA ASP A 19 5.29 2.51 26.43
C ASP A 19 4.57 1.70 25.34
N GLY A 20 3.88 0.62 25.71
CA GLY A 20 3.00 -0.11 24.81
C GLY A 20 1.85 0.76 24.28
N ASN A 21 1.27 1.60 25.15
CA ASN A 21 0.26 2.59 24.76
C ASN A 21 0.83 3.67 23.84
N PHE A 22 2.01 4.19 24.14
CA PHE A 22 2.66 5.20 23.30
C PHE A 22 3.04 4.62 21.94
N GLY A 23 3.58 3.41 21.90
CA GLY A 23 3.89 2.70 20.66
C GLY A 23 2.67 2.47 19.79
N GLY A 24 1.54 2.05 20.40
CA GLY A 24 0.27 1.88 19.69
C GLY A 24 -0.26 3.19 19.09
N THR A 25 -0.21 4.29 19.87
CA THR A 25 -0.65 5.60 19.40
C THR A 25 0.26 6.14 18.29
N ALA A 26 1.58 6.02 18.46
CA ALA A 26 2.55 6.42 17.44
C ALA A 26 2.35 5.64 16.15
N GLY A 27 2.15 4.31 16.24
CA GLY A 27 1.89 3.47 15.08
C GLY A 27 0.63 3.91 14.31
N ILE A 28 -0.46 4.24 15.01
CA ILE A 28 -1.67 4.77 14.35
C ILE A 28 -1.40 6.12 13.68
N ALA A 29 -0.66 7.02 14.34
CA ALA A 29 -0.30 8.31 13.73
C ALA A 29 0.54 8.12 12.46
N GLU A 30 1.52 7.22 12.47
CA GLU A 30 2.35 6.88 11.30
C GLU A 30 1.57 6.23 10.15
N MET A 31 0.46 5.55 10.43
CA MET A 31 -0.44 5.05 9.39
C MET A 31 -1.17 6.19 8.66
N LEU A 32 -1.36 7.33 9.32
CA LEU A 32 -2.10 8.48 8.81
C LEU A 32 -1.18 9.55 8.20
N LEU A 33 -0.02 9.78 8.80
CA LEU A 33 0.91 10.83 8.37
C LEU A 33 2.36 10.45 8.69
N GLN A 34 3.21 10.47 7.67
CA GLN A 34 4.67 10.33 7.82
C GLN A 34 5.37 11.54 7.20
N SER A 35 6.56 11.87 7.70
CA SER A 35 7.36 12.98 7.14
C SER A 35 8.86 12.83 7.39
N HIS A 36 9.36 11.60 7.49
CA HIS A 36 10.78 11.34 7.79
C HIS A 36 11.66 11.23 6.53
N ASP A 37 11.07 11.02 5.34
CA ASP A 37 11.79 10.81 4.09
C ASP A 37 11.96 12.08 3.23
N GLY A 38 11.83 13.27 3.84
CA GLY A 38 11.98 14.55 3.14
C GLY A 38 10.72 15.07 2.46
N TYR A 39 9.62 14.34 2.55
CA TYR A 39 8.29 14.73 2.08
C TYR A 39 7.20 14.37 3.10
N ILE A 40 6.02 14.92 2.91
CA ILE A 40 4.83 14.66 3.73
C ILE A 40 4.02 13.57 3.06
N ASN A 41 4.00 12.39 3.66
CA ASN A 41 3.27 11.22 3.14
C ASN A 41 1.92 11.13 3.85
N ILE A 42 0.83 11.33 3.10
CA ILE A 42 -0.54 11.38 3.63
C ILE A 42 -1.23 10.05 3.41
N CYS A 43 -1.74 9.45 4.50
CA CYS A 43 -2.41 8.16 4.51
C CYS A 43 -1.59 7.03 3.87
N PRO A 44 -0.31 6.84 4.25
CA PRO A 44 0.56 5.85 3.62
C PRO A 44 0.09 4.41 3.83
N CYS A 45 -0.65 4.14 4.90
CA CYS A 45 -1.01 2.77 5.29
C CYS A 45 -2.39 2.70 5.96
N LEU A 46 -3.46 2.99 5.22
CA LEU A 46 -4.82 2.82 5.72
C LEU A 46 -5.22 1.34 5.69
N PRO A 47 -5.77 0.78 6.78
CA PRO A 47 -6.40 -0.53 6.76
C PRO A 47 -7.61 -0.54 5.81
N ASP A 48 -7.92 -1.69 5.23
CA ASP A 48 -9.07 -1.83 4.32
C ASP A 48 -10.40 -1.47 4.99
N ASP A 49 -10.54 -1.75 6.29
CA ASP A 49 -11.72 -1.37 7.10
C ASP A 49 -11.89 0.15 7.25
N TRP A 50 -10.84 0.93 6.99
CA TRP A 50 -10.87 2.39 7.08
C TRP A 50 -11.11 3.02 5.70
N SER A 51 -12.15 2.57 5.01
CA SER A 51 -12.48 3.06 3.67
C SER A 51 -12.77 4.56 3.63
N LYS A 52 -13.22 5.13 4.75
CA LYS A 52 -13.47 6.58 4.91
C LYS A 52 -13.07 7.04 6.30
N GLY A 53 -12.64 8.28 6.39
CA GLY A 53 -12.27 8.88 7.67
C GLY A 53 -11.66 10.27 7.50
N ARG A 54 -11.19 10.80 8.62
CA ARG A 54 -10.47 12.07 8.69
C ARG A 54 -9.54 12.10 9.88
N PHE A 55 -8.49 12.88 9.76
CA PHE A 55 -7.69 13.34 10.89
C PHE A 55 -7.49 14.85 10.82
N LYS A 56 -7.19 15.47 11.96
CA LYS A 56 -6.91 16.90 12.06
C LYS A 56 -5.74 17.16 12.98
N GLY A 57 -4.92 18.16 12.61
CA GLY A 57 -3.89 18.72 13.46
C GLY A 57 -2.63 17.87 13.59
N LEU A 58 -2.41 16.85 12.74
CA LEU A 58 -1.13 16.14 12.75
C LEU A 58 -0.02 17.05 12.19
N VAL A 59 1.12 17.07 12.88
CA VAL A 59 2.23 17.95 12.53
C VAL A 59 3.32 17.18 11.82
N ALA A 60 3.60 17.58 10.58
CA ALA A 60 4.72 17.08 9.77
C ALA A 60 5.98 17.92 9.99
N ARG A 61 7.14 17.37 9.63
CA ARG A 61 8.42 18.09 9.60
C ARG A 61 8.31 19.32 8.70
N GLY A 62 9.05 20.38 9.03
CA GLY A 62 8.90 21.70 8.40
C GLY A 62 7.80 22.57 9.03
N ASN A 63 7.22 22.14 10.17
CA ASN A 63 6.11 22.83 10.86
C ASN A 63 4.84 22.97 10.02
N PHE A 64 4.54 21.97 9.21
CA PHE A 64 3.27 21.86 8.51
C PHE A 64 2.24 21.16 9.39
N VAL A 65 1.06 21.77 9.56
CA VAL A 65 -0.09 21.12 10.23
C VAL A 65 -1.01 20.60 9.15
N ILE A 66 -1.30 19.31 9.19
CA ILE A 66 -2.05 18.62 8.16
C ILE A 66 -3.40 18.18 8.72
N ASP A 67 -4.45 18.52 7.99
CA ASP A 67 -5.77 17.90 8.11
C ASP A 67 -6.02 17.12 6.81
N ALA A 68 -6.60 15.95 6.90
CA ALA A 68 -6.98 15.19 5.70
C ALA A 68 -8.30 14.45 5.91
N GLU A 69 -9.08 14.40 4.85
CA GLU A 69 -10.27 13.56 4.74
C GLU A 69 -10.05 12.57 3.59
N TRP A 70 -10.41 11.32 3.82
CA TRP A 70 -10.29 10.28 2.80
C TRP A 70 -11.61 9.54 2.59
N LYS A 71 -11.80 9.07 1.39
CA LYS A 71 -12.87 8.19 0.96
C LYS A 71 -12.29 7.14 0.01
N ASP A 72 -12.81 5.92 0.07
CA ASP A 72 -12.30 4.79 -0.69
C ASP A 72 -10.77 4.62 -0.50
N SER A 73 -10.34 4.81 0.77
CA SER A 73 -8.95 4.75 1.22
C SER A 73 -8.00 5.73 0.51
N THR A 74 -8.52 6.76 -0.15
CA THR A 74 -7.75 7.79 -0.86
C THR A 74 -8.06 9.16 -0.27
N PRO A 75 -7.06 9.98 0.10
CA PRO A 75 -7.30 11.37 0.48
C PRO A 75 -7.99 12.11 -0.66
N HIS A 76 -9.08 12.79 -0.38
CA HIS A 76 -9.79 13.61 -1.38
C HIS A 76 -9.77 15.11 -1.06
N THR A 77 -9.51 15.46 0.20
CA THR A 77 -9.33 16.83 0.67
C THR A 77 -8.20 16.86 1.68
N VAL A 78 -7.24 17.75 1.46
CA VAL A 78 -6.10 17.95 2.35
C VAL A 78 -5.93 19.43 2.62
N SER A 79 -5.79 19.80 3.91
CA SER A 79 -5.45 21.13 4.35
C SER A 79 -4.03 21.15 4.89
N VAL A 80 -3.23 22.12 4.46
CA VAL A 80 -1.83 22.28 4.81
C VAL A 80 -1.64 23.68 5.40
N LEU A 81 -1.59 23.79 6.73
CA LEU A 81 -1.18 25.03 7.39
C LEU A 81 0.35 25.07 7.49
N SER A 82 0.97 26.00 6.81
CA SER A 82 2.40 26.27 6.93
C SER A 82 2.65 27.28 8.08
N ARG A 83 3.28 26.83 9.16
CA ARG A 83 3.54 27.73 10.31
C ARG A 83 4.71 28.70 10.05
N VAL A 84 5.68 28.28 9.23
CA VAL A 84 6.94 29.02 9.06
C VAL A 84 7.29 29.35 7.62
N GLY A 85 6.47 28.95 6.65
CA GLY A 85 6.78 29.04 5.22
C GLY A 85 7.68 27.90 4.75
N GLY A 86 8.11 27.97 3.50
CA GLY A 86 8.97 26.98 2.85
C GLY A 86 8.23 26.11 1.83
N LYS A 87 8.95 25.21 1.20
CA LYS A 87 8.40 24.32 0.18
C LYS A 87 7.69 23.13 0.82
N ALA A 88 6.41 22.97 0.55
CA ALA A 88 5.66 21.75 0.88
C ALA A 88 5.87 20.73 -0.24
N VAL A 89 6.33 19.53 0.12
CA VAL A 89 6.44 18.38 -0.79
C VAL A 89 5.53 17.31 -0.25
N ILE A 90 4.50 16.95 -1.00
CA ILE A 90 3.44 16.05 -0.54
C ILE A 90 3.38 14.82 -1.42
N HIS A 91 3.29 13.67 -0.78
CA HIS A 91 3.11 12.37 -1.40
C HIS A 91 1.79 11.75 -0.97
N SER A 92 1.03 11.26 -1.90
CA SER A 92 -0.13 10.38 -1.70
C SER A 92 -0.63 9.88 -3.06
N GLY A 93 -1.38 8.79 -3.09
CA GLY A 93 -1.93 8.32 -4.37
C GLY A 93 -2.76 9.37 -5.09
N ASN A 94 -2.47 9.62 -6.37
CA ASN A 94 -3.13 10.60 -7.24
C ASN A 94 -3.04 12.07 -6.79
N ILE A 95 -2.21 12.40 -5.79
CA ILE A 95 -2.09 13.76 -5.27
C ILE A 95 -1.58 14.75 -6.33
N SER A 96 -0.85 14.27 -7.33
CA SER A 96 -0.37 15.06 -8.47
C SER A 96 -1.50 15.74 -9.27
N LEU A 97 -2.71 15.22 -9.17
CA LEU A 97 -3.91 15.73 -9.84
C LEU A 97 -4.68 16.75 -8.97
N ALA A 98 -4.22 16.99 -7.76
CA ALA A 98 -4.87 17.93 -6.85
C ALA A 98 -4.81 19.38 -7.38
N ARG A 99 -5.91 20.10 -7.21
CA ARG A 99 -5.90 21.54 -7.31
C ARG A 99 -5.52 22.15 -5.99
N VAL A 100 -4.41 22.88 -5.94
CA VAL A 100 -3.95 23.60 -4.76
C VAL A 100 -4.45 25.04 -4.79
N THR A 101 -5.04 25.49 -3.68
CA THR A 101 -5.54 26.88 -3.57
C THR A 101 -5.11 27.51 -2.25
N LEU A 102 -4.91 28.82 -2.28
CA LEU A 102 -4.76 29.71 -1.11
C LEU A 102 -5.87 30.76 -1.19
N ASP A 103 -6.72 30.85 -0.17
CA ASP A 103 -7.88 31.78 -0.13
C ASP A 103 -8.75 31.66 -1.40
N GLY A 104 -8.92 30.42 -1.92
CA GLY A 104 -9.68 30.13 -3.15
C GLY A 104 -8.97 30.46 -4.46
N LYS A 105 -7.76 31.01 -4.44
CA LYS A 105 -6.95 31.32 -5.63
C LYS A 105 -5.99 30.16 -5.92
N PRO A 106 -5.83 29.76 -7.20
CA PRO A 106 -4.86 28.75 -7.57
C PRO A 106 -3.43 29.11 -7.16
N VAL A 107 -2.67 28.11 -6.70
CA VAL A 107 -1.25 28.19 -6.38
C VAL A 107 -0.47 27.46 -7.45
N GLU A 108 0.68 28.02 -7.85
CA GLU A 108 1.59 27.34 -8.76
C GLU A 108 2.17 26.09 -8.10
N THR A 109 2.21 24.98 -8.82
CA THR A 109 2.64 23.68 -8.30
C THR A 109 3.58 23.00 -9.26
N GLU A 110 4.50 22.21 -8.72
CA GLU A 110 5.31 21.26 -9.48
C GLU A 110 4.80 19.84 -9.13
N SER A 111 4.78 18.95 -10.12
CA SER A 111 4.25 17.59 -9.96
C SER A 111 5.10 16.61 -10.77
N ASP A 112 5.23 15.36 -10.27
CA ASP A 112 5.83 14.26 -11.05
C ASP A 112 4.82 13.59 -11.99
N GLY A 113 3.55 14.04 -11.96
CA GLY A 113 2.47 13.45 -12.75
C GLY A 113 1.90 12.15 -12.19
N ILE A 114 2.40 11.67 -11.06
CA ILE A 114 2.00 10.40 -10.44
C ILE A 114 1.48 10.65 -9.01
N ASP A 115 2.35 10.62 -8.03
CA ASP A 115 2.00 10.60 -6.60
C ASP A 115 2.66 11.74 -5.79
N PHE A 116 3.33 12.69 -6.42
CA PHE A 116 3.96 13.85 -5.78
C PHE A 116 3.42 15.18 -6.31
N ILE A 117 3.23 16.12 -5.40
CA ILE A 117 3.00 17.54 -5.69
C ILE A 117 3.82 18.40 -4.74
N SER A 118 4.37 19.50 -5.23
CA SER A 118 5.07 20.46 -4.39
C SER A 118 4.70 21.88 -4.74
N PHE A 119 4.75 22.78 -3.74
CA PHE A 119 4.46 24.21 -3.88
C PHE A 119 5.12 25.00 -2.77
N ASP A 120 5.43 26.27 -3.04
CA ASP A 120 5.95 27.18 -2.05
C ASP A 120 4.84 27.70 -1.13
N THR A 121 5.18 27.85 0.15
CA THR A 121 4.23 28.28 1.17
C THR A 121 4.71 29.51 1.93
N GLU A 122 3.75 30.33 2.35
CA GLU A 122 3.97 31.48 3.23
C GLU A 122 3.65 31.12 4.68
N ALA A 123 4.38 31.72 5.61
CA ALA A 123 4.15 31.51 7.04
C ALA A 123 2.75 31.95 7.47
N GLY A 124 2.08 31.09 8.25
CA GLY A 124 0.73 31.35 8.79
C GLY A 124 -0.40 31.12 7.78
N LYS A 125 -0.11 30.67 6.55
CA LYS A 125 -1.12 30.44 5.53
C LYS A 125 -1.57 28.98 5.47
N THR A 126 -2.84 28.79 5.11
CA THR A 126 -3.45 27.48 4.94
C THR A 126 -3.77 27.24 3.47
N TYR A 127 -3.24 26.18 2.93
CA TYR A 127 -3.44 25.74 1.56
C TYR A 127 -4.43 24.57 1.53
N LEU A 128 -5.33 24.56 0.53
CA LEU A 128 -6.31 23.51 0.36
C LEU A 128 -6.02 22.74 -0.93
N LEU A 129 -5.93 21.43 -0.81
CA LEU A 129 -5.77 20.50 -1.92
C LEU A 129 -7.08 19.73 -2.10
N GLU A 130 -7.67 19.85 -3.28
CA GLU A 130 -8.96 19.23 -3.62
C GLU A 130 -8.94 18.63 -5.03
N GLY A 131 -9.98 17.87 -5.35
CA GLY A 131 -10.13 17.26 -6.67
C GLY A 131 -9.20 16.08 -6.90
N ILE A 132 -8.71 15.47 -5.82
CA ILE A 132 -7.90 14.26 -5.88
C ILE A 132 -8.84 13.10 -6.22
N PRO A 133 -8.69 12.46 -7.40
CA PRO A 133 -9.53 11.34 -7.77
C PRO A 133 -9.22 10.14 -6.87
N ALA A 134 -10.24 9.37 -6.53
CA ALA A 134 -10.04 8.13 -5.78
C ALA A 134 -9.07 7.22 -6.54
N LYS A 135 -8.09 6.66 -5.85
CA LYS A 135 -7.25 5.61 -6.41
C LYS A 135 -8.14 4.39 -6.58
N HIS A 136 -8.28 3.93 -7.80
CA HIS A 136 -9.02 2.69 -8.03
C HIS A 136 -8.26 1.56 -7.34
N ARG A 137 -8.79 1.07 -6.22
CA ARG A 137 -8.24 -0.10 -5.53
C ARG A 137 -8.88 -1.33 -6.16
N ILE A 138 -8.04 -2.18 -6.69
CA ILE A 138 -8.45 -3.50 -7.13
C ILE A 138 -8.20 -4.46 -5.97
N THR A 139 -9.21 -5.26 -5.66
CA THR A 139 -9.08 -6.34 -4.69
C THR A 139 -8.04 -7.34 -5.21
N ARG A 140 -7.09 -7.70 -4.34
CA ARG A 140 -6.11 -8.71 -4.71
C ARG A 140 -6.76 -10.08 -4.86
N PRO A 141 -6.24 -10.95 -5.73
CA PRO A 141 -6.62 -12.35 -5.74
C PRO A 141 -6.35 -13.01 -4.38
N THR A 142 -7.13 -14.03 -4.05
CA THR A 142 -6.99 -14.82 -2.81
C THR A 142 -6.98 -16.31 -3.13
N ASP A 143 -6.67 -17.13 -2.12
CA ASP A 143 -6.75 -18.60 -2.19
C ASP A 143 -6.02 -19.19 -3.39
N LEU A 144 -4.80 -18.70 -3.67
CA LEU A 144 -3.94 -19.32 -4.69
C LEU A 144 -3.65 -20.77 -4.30
N ARG A 145 -3.95 -21.67 -5.20
CA ARG A 145 -3.66 -23.10 -5.10
C ARG A 145 -2.89 -23.54 -6.33
N ILE A 146 -1.90 -24.39 -6.13
CA ILE A 146 -1.06 -24.89 -7.20
C ILE A 146 -1.13 -26.41 -7.18
N ASP A 147 -1.58 -27.00 -8.29
CA ASP A 147 -1.41 -28.42 -8.53
C ASP A 147 0.04 -28.67 -8.92
N ARG A 148 0.74 -29.48 -8.14
CA ARG A 148 2.19 -29.71 -8.29
C ARG A 148 2.56 -30.60 -9.46
N ASP A 149 1.64 -31.45 -9.90
CA ASP A 149 1.89 -32.41 -10.99
C ASP A 149 1.73 -31.73 -12.35
N THR A 150 0.80 -30.79 -12.44
CA THR A 150 0.47 -30.10 -13.69
C THR A 150 0.97 -28.66 -13.76
N LEU A 151 1.46 -28.10 -12.64
CA LEU A 151 1.77 -26.68 -12.46
C LEU A 151 0.58 -25.77 -12.82
N THR A 152 -0.63 -26.26 -12.55
CA THR A 152 -1.86 -25.50 -12.75
C THR A 152 -2.19 -24.72 -11.50
N MET A 153 -2.28 -23.40 -11.64
CA MET A 153 -2.68 -22.46 -10.61
C MET A 153 -4.16 -22.15 -10.72
N THR A 154 -4.84 -22.04 -9.59
CA THR A 154 -6.22 -21.52 -9.47
C THR A 154 -6.30 -20.53 -8.33
N TRP A 155 -7.13 -19.51 -8.47
CA TRP A 155 -7.31 -18.47 -7.45
C TRP A 155 -8.73 -17.93 -7.43
N ASN A 156 -9.08 -17.25 -6.32
CA ASN A 156 -10.30 -16.49 -6.22
C ASN A 156 -10.03 -15.00 -6.53
N GLY A 157 -10.95 -14.37 -7.23
CA GLY A 157 -10.94 -12.93 -7.47
C GLY A 157 -12.27 -12.31 -7.05
N ALA A 158 -12.27 -11.05 -6.65
CA ALA A 158 -13.45 -10.37 -6.12
C ALA A 158 -14.07 -9.35 -7.09
N ASP A 159 -13.29 -8.75 -7.97
CA ASP A 159 -13.74 -7.69 -8.89
C ASP A 159 -14.14 -8.27 -10.24
N GLU A 160 -15.19 -7.70 -10.88
CA GLU A 160 -15.74 -8.22 -12.13
C GLU A 160 -14.96 -7.73 -13.37
N ASP A 161 -14.37 -6.53 -13.33
CA ASP A 161 -13.71 -5.86 -14.47
C ASP A 161 -12.18 -5.87 -14.34
N VAL A 162 -11.58 -7.02 -14.07
CA VAL A 162 -10.14 -7.17 -13.97
C VAL A 162 -9.62 -8.28 -14.86
N THR A 163 -8.34 -8.15 -15.23
CA THR A 163 -7.54 -9.24 -15.78
C THR A 163 -6.48 -9.65 -14.78
N TYR A 164 -5.89 -10.82 -14.98
CA TYR A 164 -4.86 -11.32 -14.06
C TYR A 164 -3.51 -11.40 -14.77
N THR A 165 -2.46 -11.15 -13.98
CA THR A 165 -1.07 -11.30 -14.38
C THR A 165 -0.41 -12.34 -13.49
N VAL A 166 0.32 -13.26 -14.10
CA VAL A 166 1.05 -14.33 -13.41
C VAL A 166 2.53 -14.05 -13.50
N TYR A 167 3.19 -14.13 -12.36
CA TYR A 167 4.62 -13.99 -12.23
C TYR A 167 5.23 -15.24 -11.61
N ARG A 168 6.45 -15.54 -11.98
CA ARG A 168 7.25 -16.65 -11.47
C ARG A 168 8.62 -16.16 -11.01
N ALA A 169 9.13 -16.73 -9.93
CA ALA A 169 10.51 -16.62 -9.50
C ALA A 169 11.03 -18.01 -9.14
N CYS A 170 12.25 -18.34 -9.55
CA CYS A 170 12.86 -19.66 -9.32
C CYS A 170 14.06 -19.52 -8.37
N ASP A 171 14.22 -20.50 -7.50
CA ASP A 171 15.36 -20.67 -6.59
C ASP A 171 15.64 -19.43 -5.74
N GLN A 172 16.83 -18.86 -5.81
CA GLN A 172 17.22 -17.69 -5.06
C GLN A 172 16.99 -16.37 -5.81
N SER A 173 16.24 -16.38 -6.92
CA SER A 173 15.93 -15.16 -7.66
C SER A 173 15.13 -14.19 -6.77
N LYS A 174 15.58 -12.93 -6.73
CA LYS A 174 14.86 -11.85 -6.06
C LYS A 174 13.91 -11.10 -7.00
N THR A 175 13.92 -11.46 -8.28
CA THR A 175 13.11 -10.82 -9.33
C THR A 175 12.08 -11.81 -9.85
N TYR A 176 10.85 -11.30 -10.01
CA TYR A 176 9.77 -12.04 -10.64
C TYR A 176 9.80 -11.82 -12.15
N GLU A 177 9.70 -12.89 -12.89
CA GLU A 177 9.44 -12.88 -14.33
C GLU A 177 7.92 -12.88 -14.57
N LYS A 178 7.42 -12.01 -15.45
CA LYS A 178 6.04 -12.05 -15.91
C LYS A 178 5.90 -13.17 -16.94
N ILE A 179 5.09 -14.19 -16.65
CA ILE A 179 4.92 -15.37 -17.52
C ILE A 179 3.56 -15.40 -18.23
N ALA A 180 2.58 -14.65 -17.73
CA ALA A 180 1.29 -14.45 -18.41
C ALA A 180 0.66 -13.13 -17.97
N GLU A 181 -0.13 -12.50 -18.86
CA GLU A 181 -0.88 -11.27 -18.58
C GLU A 181 -2.22 -11.25 -19.36
N GLY A 182 -3.14 -10.41 -18.92
CA GLY A 182 -4.43 -10.23 -19.57
C GLY A 182 -5.38 -11.45 -19.44
N LEU A 183 -5.15 -12.30 -18.44
CA LEU A 183 -5.99 -13.47 -18.22
C LEU A 183 -7.35 -13.06 -17.66
N THR A 184 -8.43 -13.55 -18.25
CA THR A 184 -9.80 -13.40 -17.75
C THR A 184 -10.22 -14.59 -16.89
N GLU A 185 -9.62 -15.73 -17.13
CA GLU A 185 -9.84 -16.95 -16.35
C GLU A 185 -9.05 -16.91 -15.04
N ARG A 186 -9.59 -17.53 -14.02
CA ARG A 186 -8.95 -17.64 -12.68
C ARG A 186 -8.11 -18.91 -12.57
N SER A 187 -7.47 -19.26 -13.65
CA SER A 187 -6.60 -20.43 -13.78
C SER A 187 -5.52 -20.19 -14.81
N TYR A 188 -4.34 -20.76 -14.57
CA TYR A 188 -3.22 -20.75 -15.52
C TYR A 188 -2.35 -21.96 -15.30
N THR A 189 -1.89 -22.60 -16.38
CA THR A 189 -0.93 -23.72 -16.34
C THR A 189 0.41 -23.23 -16.87
N ASP A 190 1.45 -23.33 -16.04
CA ASP A 190 2.81 -22.99 -16.47
C ASP A 190 3.44 -24.18 -17.20
N THR A 191 3.53 -24.05 -18.52
CA THR A 191 4.19 -25.05 -19.40
C THR A 191 5.61 -24.64 -19.79
N GLY A 192 6.07 -23.48 -19.30
CA GLY A 192 7.36 -22.88 -19.64
C GLY A 192 8.50 -23.28 -18.70
N ILE A 193 8.28 -24.23 -17.79
CA ILE A 193 9.28 -24.66 -16.82
C ILE A 193 9.19 -26.17 -16.60
N ASP A 194 10.35 -26.82 -16.45
CA ASP A 194 10.41 -28.13 -15.82
C ASP A 194 10.71 -27.94 -14.33
N PHE A 195 9.73 -28.27 -13.50
CA PHE A 195 9.88 -28.10 -12.07
C PHE A 195 10.99 -28.97 -11.47
N ALA A 196 11.35 -30.09 -12.12
CA ALA A 196 12.43 -30.95 -11.69
C ALA A 196 13.82 -30.26 -11.70
N ASP A 197 13.97 -29.19 -12.51
CA ASP A 197 15.19 -28.41 -12.61
C ASP A 197 15.38 -27.35 -11.51
N HIS A 198 14.37 -27.19 -10.62
CA HIS A 198 14.35 -26.13 -9.62
C HIS A 198 14.09 -26.65 -8.21
N ASP A 199 14.79 -26.11 -7.23
CA ASP A 199 14.55 -26.41 -5.81
C ASP A 199 13.29 -25.71 -5.28
N ILE A 200 13.06 -24.47 -5.71
CA ILE A 200 11.95 -23.63 -5.27
C ILE A 200 11.37 -22.89 -6.48
N VAL A 201 10.06 -22.92 -6.61
CA VAL A 201 9.33 -22.05 -7.55
C VAL A 201 8.27 -21.28 -6.78
N ILE A 202 8.29 -19.97 -6.93
CA ILE A 202 7.34 -19.06 -6.30
C ILE A 202 6.47 -18.46 -7.39
N TYR A 203 5.17 -18.58 -7.24
CA TYR A 203 4.22 -17.89 -8.10
C TYR A 203 3.55 -16.73 -7.38
N LYS A 204 3.32 -15.66 -8.12
CA LYS A 204 2.57 -14.48 -7.68
C LYS A 204 1.49 -14.17 -8.72
N ILE A 205 0.26 -14.00 -8.25
CA ILE A 205 -0.88 -13.59 -9.08
C ILE A 205 -1.33 -12.20 -8.64
N THR A 206 -1.49 -11.29 -9.58
CA THR A 206 -2.05 -9.95 -9.37
C THR A 206 -3.30 -9.77 -10.22
N ALA A 207 -4.18 -8.86 -9.82
CA ALA A 207 -5.27 -8.38 -10.65
C ALA A 207 -4.90 -7.01 -11.23
N VAL A 208 -5.31 -6.75 -12.47
CA VAL A 208 -5.05 -5.52 -13.21
C VAL A 208 -6.38 -4.94 -13.68
N SER A 209 -6.58 -3.62 -13.48
CA SER A 209 -7.79 -2.92 -13.92
C SER A 209 -8.01 -3.04 -15.42
N ALA A 210 -9.26 -2.90 -15.87
CA ALA A 210 -9.63 -2.95 -17.28
C ALA A 210 -8.89 -1.92 -18.15
N ASP A 211 -8.53 -0.78 -17.57
CA ASP A 211 -7.75 0.28 -18.24
C ASP A 211 -6.22 0.04 -18.15
N GLY A 212 -5.77 -1.01 -17.47
CA GLY A 212 -4.36 -1.36 -17.33
C GLY A 212 -3.56 -0.43 -16.41
N THR A 213 -4.20 0.54 -15.75
CA THR A 213 -3.48 1.58 -14.98
C THR A 213 -3.19 1.18 -13.53
N THR A 214 -3.92 0.23 -13.00
CA THR A 214 -3.80 -0.20 -11.60
C THR A 214 -3.57 -1.70 -11.50
N GLU A 215 -2.55 -2.08 -10.74
CA GLU A 215 -2.26 -3.48 -10.41
C GLU A 215 -2.38 -3.69 -8.90
N SER A 216 -3.05 -4.77 -8.49
CA SER A 216 -3.25 -5.10 -7.08
C SER A 216 -1.97 -5.63 -6.43
N MET A 217 -1.96 -5.70 -5.10
CA MET A 217 -1.00 -6.56 -4.40
C MET A 217 -1.20 -8.01 -4.83
N GLY A 218 -0.10 -8.78 -4.87
CA GLY A 218 -0.16 -10.19 -5.28
C GLY A 218 -0.57 -11.13 -4.15
N VAL A 219 -1.21 -12.23 -4.51
CA VAL A 219 -1.23 -13.45 -3.72
C VAL A 219 -0.06 -14.34 -4.14
N HIS A 220 0.59 -14.98 -3.18
CA HIS A 220 1.77 -15.80 -3.44
C HIS A 220 1.54 -17.22 -2.92
N ASP A 221 2.11 -18.19 -3.63
CA ASP A 221 2.30 -19.54 -3.13
C ASP A 221 3.64 -20.10 -3.60
N VAL A 222 4.17 -21.07 -2.89
CA VAL A 222 5.52 -21.60 -3.05
C VAL A 222 5.46 -23.11 -3.23
N ILE A 223 6.07 -23.60 -4.29
CA ILE A 223 6.35 -25.02 -4.46
C ILE A 223 7.82 -25.24 -4.10
N ASN A 224 8.06 -26.16 -3.19
CA ASN A 224 9.40 -26.53 -2.75
C ASN A 224 9.66 -28.00 -3.04
N HIS A 225 10.74 -28.29 -3.75
CA HIS A 225 11.27 -29.62 -4.01
C HIS A 225 12.23 -30.09 -2.89
N ALA A 226 12.38 -29.31 -1.81
CA ALA A 226 13.28 -29.69 -0.74
C ALA A 226 13.06 -31.16 -0.34
N THR A 227 14.03 -31.98 -0.59
CA THR A 227 14.06 -33.36 -0.10
C THR A 227 14.06 -33.33 1.43
N GLN A 228 13.55 -34.36 2.09
CA GLN A 228 13.52 -34.46 3.55
C GLN A 228 14.90 -34.13 4.18
N LYS A 229 16.00 -34.47 3.49
CA LYS A 229 17.37 -34.11 3.88
C LYS A 229 17.66 -32.62 3.95
N GLN A 230 16.97 -31.81 3.16
CA GLN A 230 17.11 -30.32 3.16
C GLN A 230 16.26 -29.72 4.27
N ILE A 231 15.06 -30.28 4.52
CA ILE A 231 14.19 -29.89 5.63
C ILE A 231 14.91 -30.12 6.98
N ASP A 232 15.58 -31.25 7.12
CA ASP A 232 16.34 -31.60 8.33
C ASP A 232 17.52 -30.64 8.61
N ARG A 233 18.06 -29.98 7.58
CA ARG A 233 19.11 -28.94 7.72
C ARG A 233 18.61 -27.60 8.23
N TRP A 234 17.32 -27.31 8.10
CA TRP A 234 16.72 -26.04 8.55
C TRP A 234 16.10 -26.14 9.94
N GLN A 235 16.09 -27.33 10.57
CA GLN A 235 15.61 -27.57 11.92
C GLN A 235 16.75 -27.66 12.96
N LEU A 236 17.99 -27.42 12.57
CA LEU A 236 19.17 -27.28 13.44
C LEU A 236 19.62 -25.80 13.49
#